data_415278e2218cc8563e18f70ffb5af73b
#
_entry.id   415278e2218cc8563e18f70ffb5af73b
#
_cell.length_a   1.000
_cell.length_b   1.000
_cell.length_c   1.000
_cell.angle_alpha   90.00
_cell.angle_beta   90.00
_cell.angle_gamma   90.00
#
_symmetry.space_group_name_H-M   'P 1'
#
loop_
_entity.id
_entity.type
_entity.pdbx_description
1 polymer ?
#
loop_
_entity_poly.entity_id
_entity_poly.type
_entity_poly.pdbx_seq_one_letter_code
_entity_poly.pdbx_strand_id
1 'polypeptide(L)'
;MKEEKKKMEEELPKEHQEKCEKHCCKDHNKKHEHHHECECQKETENKTKELNEKVLRLSAEMQNMRRRYEEEKASMAKYEGSELIKNLLPNLDNFERAIAMDATENEKYLEGFKMIYANMITTLKNIGVEEIDCLHKPFDPKYMEAVLTEEIIEEEQGIVLDVLQKGYMYKDKLLRPAMVKVNE
;
A
#
# COMPACT_ATOMS: atom_id res chain seq x y z
N MET A 1 10.93 -25.78 19.05
CA MET A 1 9.81 -26.26 18.19
C MET A 1 9.57 -27.76 18.18
N LYS A 2 10.56 -28.64 18.40
CA LYS A 2 10.34 -30.10 18.51
C LYS A 2 10.06 -30.56 19.95
N GLU A 3 10.49 -29.81 20.96
CA GLU A 3 10.26 -30.09 22.38
C GLU A 3 8.90 -29.59 22.89
N GLU A 4 8.36 -28.54 22.30
CA GLU A 4 7.02 -28.01 22.64
C GLU A 4 5.88 -28.92 22.12
N LYS A 5 6.09 -29.61 20.99
CA LYS A 5 5.11 -30.59 20.50
C LYS A 5 5.00 -31.82 21.39
N LYS A 6 6.08 -32.22 22.07
CA LYS A 6 6.06 -33.38 22.97
C LYS A 6 5.35 -33.11 24.30
N LYS A 7 5.29 -31.85 24.75
CA LYS A 7 4.57 -31.47 26.00
C LYS A 7 3.06 -31.31 25.80
N MET A 8 2.59 -31.07 24.57
CA MET A 8 1.16 -30.97 24.29
C MET A 8 0.45 -32.32 24.12
N GLU A 9 1.18 -33.41 23.92
CA GLU A 9 0.59 -34.75 23.80
C GLU A 9 0.37 -35.44 25.14
N GLU A 10 0.90 -34.92 26.24
CA GLU A 10 0.84 -35.55 27.58
C GLU A 10 -0.27 -35.01 28.49
N GLU A 11 -1.02 -33.97 28.10
CA GLU A 11 -2.12 -33.41 28.92
C GLU A 11 -3.50 -33.62 28.23
N LEU A 12 -3.83 -34.88 27.92
CA LEU A 12 -5.24 -35.26 27.74
C LEU A 12 -5.89 -35.37 29.10
N PRO A 13 -6.97 -34.63 29.39
CA PRO A 13 -7.56 -34.62 30.71
C PRO A 13 -8.08 -36.01 31.11
N LYS A 14 -7.52 -36.51 32.17
CA LYS A 14 -7.89 -37.80 32.81
C LYS A 14 -9.38 -37.91 33.13
N GLU A 15 -10.10 -36.82 33.18
CA GLU A 15 -11.55 -36.75 33.39
C GLU A 15 -12.41 -37.42 32.30
N HIS A 16 -11.88 -37.56 31.08
CA HIS A 16 -12.62 -38.20 29.98
C HIS A 16 -12.52 -39.72 30.00
N GLN A 17 -11.45 -40.27 30.59
CA GLN A 17 -11.30 -41.73 30.74
C GLN A 17 -12.25 -42.26 31.80
N GLU A 18 -12.42 -41.57 32.94
CA GLU A 18 -13.31 -42.00 34.01
C GLU A 18 -14.81 -41.96 33.63
N LYS A 19 -15.23 -41.11 32.68
CA LYS A 19 -16.62 -41.09 32.25
C LYS A 19 -16.99 -42.21 31.30
N CYS A 20 -16.02 -42.69 30.51
CA CYS A 20 -16.23 -43.77 29.55
C CYS A 20 -16.36 -45.12 30.27
N GLU A 21 -15.58 -45.35 31.37
CA GLU A 21 -15.64 -46.57 32.15
C GLU A 21 -16.94 -46.74 32.96
N LYS A 22 -17.63 -45.66 33.29
CA LYS A 22 -18.86 -45.71 34.10
C LYS A 22 -20.15 -45.99 33.33
N HIS A 23 -20.16 -45.81 32.01
CA HIS A 23 -21.40 -45.90 31.24
C HIS A 23 -21.48 -47.07 30.26
N CYS A 24 -20.35 -47.69 29.88
CA CYS A 24 -20.33 -48.70 28.84
C CYS A 24 -20.13 -50.16 29.32
N CYS A 25 -19.86 -50.39 30.62
CA CYS A 25 -19.43 -51.69 31.11
C CYS A 25 -20.29 -52.26 32.22
N LYS A 26 -21.60 -52.10 32.21
CA LYS A 26 -22.47 -52.67 33.24
C LYS A 26 -23.12 -54.00 32.92
N ASP A 27 -22.91 -54.60 31.71
CA ASP A 27 -23.43 -55.93 31.43
C ASP A 27 -22.42 -56.77 30.68
N HIS A 28 -21.55 -57.47 31.41
CA HIS A 28 -20.65 -58.47 30.85
C HIS A 28 -21.01 -59.86 31.32
N ASN A 29 -21.74 -60.56 30.47
CA ASN A 29 -21.53 -62.02 30.36
C ASN A 29 -22.04 -62.57 29.03
N LYS A 30 -21.54 -62.11 27.91
CA LYS A 30 -21.64 -62.84 26.61
C LYS A 30 -20.51 -62.36 25.67
N LYS A 31 -19.66 -63.30 25.23
CA LYS A 31 -18.70 -63.12 24.14
C LYS A 31 -19.48 -62.86 22.85
N HIS A 32 -19.54 -61.63 22.42
CA HIS A 32 -19.88 -61.27 21.06
C HIS A 32 -18.91 -60.17 20.63
N GLU A 33 -18.18 -60.41 19.57
CA GLU A 33 -17.40 -59.44 18.82
C GLU A 33 -18.37 -58.40 18.23
N HIS A 34 -18.66 -57.37 18.97
CA HIS A 34 -19.34 -56.22 18.45
C HIS A 34 -18.37 -55.03 18.40
N HIS A 35 -17.96 -54.72 17.20
CA HIS A 35 -17.42 -53.40 16.84
C HIS A 35 -18.52 -52.35 17.05
N HIS A 36 -18.90 -52.05 18.30
CA HIS A 36 -19.61 -50.85 18.63
C HIS A 36 -18.57 -49.74 18.86
N GLU A 37 -18.26 -49.02 17.77
CA GLU A 37 -17.66 -47.71 17.91
C GLU A 37 -18.60 -46.88 18.83
N CYS A 38 -18.10 -46.55 20.02
CA CYS A 38 -18.86 -45.82 21.01
C CYS A 38 -19.28 -44.45 20.42
N GLU A 39 -20.55 -44.08 20.50
CA GLU A 39 -21.06 -42.81 20.00
C GLU A 39 -20.23 -41.61 20.49
N CYS A 40 -19.67 -41.72 21.68
CA CYS A 40 -18.75 -40.75 22.27
C CYS A 40 -17.43 -40.58 21.44
N GLN A 41 -16.91 -41.64 20.82
CA GLN A 41 -15.74 -41.55 19.93
C GLN A 41 -16.08 -40.83 18.62
N LYS A 42 -17.26 -41.07 18.07
CA LYS A 42 -17.73 -40.39 16.86
C LYS A 42 -17.95 -38.89 17.08
N GLU A 43 -18.47 -38.51 18.24
CA GLU A 43 -18.66 -37.09 18.59
C GLU A 43 -17.31 -36.36 18.79
N THR A 44 -16.33 -37.04 19.42
CA THR A 44 -14.97 -36.44 19.58
C THR A 44 -14.23 -36.32 18.25
N GLU A 45 -14.35 -37.33 17.39
CA GLU A 45 -13.77 -37.27 16.05
C GLU A 45 -14.41 -36.18 15.17
N ASN A 46 -15.70 -35.99 15.25
CA ASN A 46 -16.38 -34.92 14.51
C ASN A 46 -15.93 -33.53 15.03
N LYS A 47 -15.87 -33.34 16.36
CA LYS A 47 -15.38 -32.09 16.94
C LYS A 47 -13.91 -31.80 16.59
N THR A 48 -13.07 -32.85 16.54
CA THR A 48 -11.65 -32.66 16.13
C THR A 48 -11.54 -32.33 14.65
N LYS A 49 -12.35 -32.89 13.79
CA LYS A 49 -12.41 -32.52 12.36
C LYS A 49 -12.84 -31.07 12.18
N GLU A 50 -13.92 -30.66 12.84
CA GLU A 50 -14.37 -29.27 12.80
C GLU A 50 -13.33 -28.28 13.32
N LEU A 51 -12.64 -28.61 14.41
CA LEU A 51 -11.57 -27.78 14.94
C LEU A 51 -10.37 -27.71 13.99
N ASN A 52 -9.99 -28.82 13.37
CA ASN A 52 -8.92 -28.84 12.39
C ASN A 52 -9.27 -28.02 11.14
N GLU A 53 -10.51 -28.10 10.67
CA GLU A 53 -10.99 -27.25 9.56
C GLU A 53 -10.93 -25.77 9.93
N LYS A 54 -11.37 -25.41 11.14
CA LYS A 54 -11.26 -24.02 11.65
C LYS A 54 -9.81 -23.55 11.75
N VAL A 55 -8.93 -24.40 12.26
CA VAL A 55 -7.48 -24.08 12.34
C VAL A 55 -6.89 -23.88 10.94
N LEU A 56 -7.23 -24.74 9.99
CA LEU A 56 -6.77 -24.64 8.62
C LEU A 56 -7.26 -23.34 7.97
N ARG A 57 -8.53 -23.02 8.15
CA ARG A 57 -9.13 -21.79 7.64
C ARG A 57 -8.46 -20.55 8.27
N LEU A 58 -8.31 -20.51 9.59
CA LEU A 58 -7.66 -19.41 10.28
C LEU A 58 -6.19 -19.26 9.87
N SER A 59 -5.49 -20.37 9.64
CA SER A 59 -4.10 -20.32 9.15
C SER A 59 -4.01 -19.72 7.74
N ALA A 60 -4.95 -20.06 6.86
CA ALA A 60 -5.04 -19.47 5.52
C ALA A 60 -5.39 -17.96 5.57
N GLU A 61 -6.32 -17.58 6.43
CA GLU A 61 -6.66 -16.17 6.65
C GLU A 61 -5.47 -15.38 7.21
N MET A 62 -4.71 -15.95 8.16
CA MET A 62 -3.48 -15.33 8.66
C MET A 62 -2.41 -15.16 7.58
N GLN A 63 -2.22 -16.16 6.72
CA GLN A 63 -1.27 -16.04 5.61
C GLN A 63 -1.67 -14.93 4.63
N ASN A 64 -2.96 -14.83 4.30
CA ASN A 64 -3.48 -13.77 3.44
C ASN A 64 -3.29 -12.38 4.08
N MET A 65 -3.58 -12.25 5.38
CA MET A 65 -3.37 -10.98 6.10
C MET A 65 -1.88 -10.60 6.15
N ARG A 66 -0.98 -11.57 6.39
CA ARG A 66 0.47 -11.31 6.36
C ARG A 66 0.94 -10.79 5.01
N ARG A 67 0.54 -11.45 3.92
CA ARG A 67 0.89 -11.03 2.56
C ARG A 67 0.41 -9.61 2.28
N ARG A 68 -0.86 -9.32 2.58
CA ARG A 68 -1.42 -7.97 2.42
C ARG A 68 -0.68 -6.93 3.24
N TYR A 69 -0.37 -7.24 4.50
CA TYR A 69 0.39 -6.33 5.37
C TYR A 69 1.81 -6.07 4.84
N GLU A 70 2.49 -7.08 4.30
CA GLU A 70 3.81 -6.92 3.69
C GLU A 70 3.74 -6.05 2.44
N GLU A 71 2.73 -6.22 1.60
CA GLU A 71 2.47 -5.38 0.41
C GLU A 71 2.17 -3.92 0.81
N GLU A 72 1.31 -3.71 1.80
CA GLU A 72 1.00 -2.38 2.34
C GLU A 72 2.25 -1.71 2.95
N LYS A 73 3.02 -2.44 3.74
CA LYS A 73 4.27 -1.94 4.33
C LYS A 73 5.30 -1.57 3.27
N ALA A 74 5.45 -2.39 2.23
CA ALA A 74 6.35 -2.10 1.12
C ALA A 74 5.91 -0.85 0.35
N SER A 75 4.61 -0.67 0.12
CA SER A 75 4.07 0.52 -0.53
C SER A 75 4.25 1.78 0.33
N MET A 76 4.02 1.70 1.63
CA MET A 76 4.28 2.82 2.55
C MET A 76 5.75 3.23 2.53
N ALA A 77 6.67 2.28 2.64
CA ALA A 77 8.11 2.56 2.59
C ALA A 77 8.56 3.13 1.22
N LYS A 78 7.92 2.69 0.13
CA LYS A 78 8.22 3.19 -1.23
C LYS A 78 7.88 4.68 -1.38
N TYR A 79 6.78 5.12 -0.78
CA TYR A 79 6.26 6.49 -0.91
C TYR A 79 6.42 7.31 0.37
N GLU A 80 7.30 6.87 1.27
CA GLU A 80 7.69 7.64 2.44
C GLU A 80 8.24 9.01 2.01
N GLY A 81 7.72 10.07 2.64
CA GLY A 81 8.09 11.44 2.28
C GLY A 81 7.30 12.08 1.14
N SER A 82 6.41 11.35 0.44
CA SER A 82 5.61 11.95 -0.65
C SER A 82 4.77 13.15 -0.19
N GLU A 83 4.24 13.11 1.03
CA GLU A 83 3.46 14.20 1.62
C GLU A 83 4.33 15.40 1.97
N LEU A 84 5.53 15.17 2.52
CA LEU A 84 6.49 16.23 2.79
C LEU A 84 6.90 16.93 1.49
N ILE A 85 7.20 16.18 0.45
CA ILE A 85 7.56 16.74 -0.86
C ILE A 85 6.39 17.57 -1.41
N LYS A 86 5.16 17.05 -1.35
CA LYS A 86 3.97 17.77 -1.80
C LYS A 86 3.79 19.12 -1.11
N ASN A 87 4.05 19.18 0.19
CA ASN A 87 3.99 20.42 0.97
C ASN A 87 5.15 21.38 0.68
N LEU A 88 6.25 20.88 0.10
CA LEU A 88 7.40 21.68 -0.31
C LEU A 88 7.19 22.34 -1.68
N LEU A 89 6.39 21.75 -2.57
CA LEU A 89 6.16 22.27 -3.94
C LEU A 89 5.71 23.72 -4.01
N PRO A 90 4.79 24.23 -3.16
CA PRO A 90 4.40 25.64 -3.18
C PRO A 90 5.57 26.62 -2.91
N ASN A 91 6.54 26.20 -2.08
CA ASN A 91 7.73 27.02 -1.85
C ASN A 91 8.61 27.07 -3.10
N LEU A 92 8.72 25.97 -3.81
CA LEU A 92 9.43 25.91 -5.09
C LEU A 92 8.79 26.83 -6.15
N ASP A 93 7.46 26.83 -6.25
CA ASP A 93 6.72 27.73 -7.14
C ASP A 93 6.96 29.20 -6.79
N ASN A 94 7.04 29.53 -5.48
CA ASN A 94 7.34 30.88 -5.03
C ASN A 94 8.77 31.32 -5.40
N PHE A 95 9.75 30.40 -5.32
CA PHE A 95 11.11 30.69 -5.80
C PHE A 95 11.14 30.92 -7.31
N GLU A 96 10.44 30.11 -8.08
CA GLU A 96 10.33 30.28 -9.54
C GLU A 96 9.74 31.65 -9.89
N ARG A 97 8.66 32.01 -9.22
CA ARG A 97 7.99 33.32 -9.40
C ARG A 97 8.90 34.48 -9.02
N ALA A 98 9.62 34.36 -7.92
CA ALA A 98 10.56 35.40 -7.47
C ALA A 98 11.71 35.59 -8.50
N ILE A 99 12.24 34.50 -9.04
CA ILE A 99 13.28 34.53 -10.07
C ILE A 99 12.75 35.17 -11.37
N ALA A 100 11.48 34.95 -11.72
CA ALA A 100 10.89 35.51 -12.91
C ALA A 100 10.57 37.02 -12.80
N MET A 101 10.26 37.50 -11.59
CA MET A 101 9.89 38.91 -11.36
C MET A 101 11.08 39.89 -11.24
N ASP A 102 12.24 39.40 -10.80
CA ASP A 102 13.34 40.29 -10.33
C ASP A 102 14.43 40.51 -11.39
N ALA A 103 14.03 40.83 -12.62
CA ALA A 103 15.01 40.99 -13.74
C ALA A 103 15.79 42.33 -13.74
N THR A 104 15.55 43.31 -12.80
CA THR A 104 15.98 44.65 -13.08
C THR A 104 16.90 45.36 -12.07
N GLU A 105 17.03 44.97 -10.81
CA GLU A 105 17.81 45.80 -9.86
C GLU A 105 18.92 45.07 -9.04
N ASN A 106 18.91 43.76 -8.95
CA ASN A 106 19.89 43.07 -8.08
C ASN A 106 20.40 41.73 -8.67
N GLU A 107 21.13 41.76 -9.78
CA GLU A 107 21.68 40.59 -10.47
C GLU A 107 22.42 39.61 -9.53
N LYS A 108 23.19 40.11 -8.56
CA LYS A 108 23.97 39.27 -7.63
C LYS A 108 23.10 38.43 -6.67
N TYR A 109 21.99 39.02 -6.17
CA TYR A 109 21.05 38.30 -5.33
C TYR A 109 20.28 37.25 -6.14
N LEU A 110 19.92 37.61 -7.37
CA LEU A 110 19.21 36.75 -8.31
C LEU A 110 20.02 35.51 -8.66
N GLU A 111 21.33 35.66 -8.84
CA GLU A 111 22.27 34.57 -9.10
C GLU A 111 22.33 33.59 -7.91
N GLY A 112 22.36 34.11 -6.67
CA GLY A 112 22.28 33.31 -5.46
C GLY A 112 20.96 32.51 -5.35
N PHE A 113 19.82 33.16 -5.65
CA PHE A 113 18.52 32.47 -5.66
C PHE A 113 18.44 31.39 -6.74
N LYS A 114 18.96 31.63 -7.94
CA LYS A 114 19.03 30.63 -9.02
C LYS A 114 19.88 29.41 -8.60
N MET A 115 20.98 29.64 -7.90
CA MET A 115 21.82 28.53 -7.39
C MET A 115 21.07 27.71 -6.33
N ILE A 116 20.36 28.34 -5.40
CA ILE A 116 19.56 27.66 -4.38
C ILE A 116 18.46 26.83 -5.05
N TYR A 117 17.73 27.40 -6.00
CA TYR A 117 16.70 26.72 -6.76
C TYR A 117 17.24 25.52 -7.54
N ALA A 118 18.36 25.69 -8.24
CA ALA A 118 19.00 24.59 -8.97
C ALA A 118 19.45 23.44 -8.06
N ASN A 119 20.00 23.75 -6.88
CA ASN A 119 20.35 22.76 -5.89
C ASN A 119 19.12 22.01 -5.35
N MET A 120 18.02 22.72 -5.13
CA MET A 120 16.77 22.15 -4.64
C MET A 120 16.15 21.19 -5.67
N ILE A 121 16.09 21.59 -6.94
CA ILE A 121 15.66 20.72 -8.05
C ILE A 121 16.57 19.48 -8.17
N THR A 122 17.88 19.67 -8.07
CA THR A 122 18.83 18.54 -8.14
C THR A 122 18.61 17.56 -6.98
N THR A 123 18.38 18.08 -5.78
CA THR A 123 18.09 17.25 -4.60
C THR A 123 16.78 16.46 -4.78
N LEU A 124 15.73 17.12 -5.29
CA LEU A 124 14.44 16.47 -5.56
C LEU A 124 14.58 15.37 -6.63
N LYS A 125 15.35 15.63 -7.71
CA LYS A 125 15.66 14.62 -8.74
C LYS A 125 16.40 13.41 -8.16
N ASN A 126 17.35 13.63 -7.27
CA ASN A 126 18.10 12.54 -6.62
C ASN A 126 17.20 11.66 -5.72
N ILE A 127 16.14 12.22 -5.16
CA ILE A 127 15.12 11.48 -4.38
C ILE A 127 14.14 10.72 -5.29
N GLY A 128 14.12 11.05 -6.58
CA GLY A 128 13.22 10.45 -7.58
C GLY A 128 11.95 11.24 -7.82
N VAL A 129 12.02 12.58 -7.60
CA VAL A 129 10.97 13.51 -8.04
C VAL A 129 11.32 13.97 -9.45
N GLU A 130 10.37 13.87 -10.37
CA GLU A 130 10.52 14.27 -11.76
C GLU A 130 9.46 15.34 -12.10
N GLU A 131 9.88 16.36 -12.85
CA GLU A 131 8.98 17.37 -13.40
C GLU A 131 8.26 16.79 -14.63
N ILE A 132 6.97 17.06 -14.73
CA ILE A 132 6.16 16.64 -15.88
C ILE A 132 6.32 17.68 -16.97
N ASP A 133 7.00 17.32 -18.04
CA ASP A 133 7.16 18.18 -19.21
C ASP A 133 5.89 18.14 -20.07
N CYS A 134 5.13 19.23 -20.01
CA CYS A 134 3.83 19.35 -20.66
C CYS A 134 3.81 20.32 -21.85
N LEU A 135 4.80 21.21 -21.95
CA LEU A 135 4.79 22.31 -22.94
C LEU A 135 4.80 21.77 -24.38
N HIS A 136 3.91 22.28 -25.23
CA HIS A 136 3.73 21.86 -26.64
C HIS A 136 3.43 20.36 -26.83
N LYS A 137 2.89 19.69 -25.79
CA LYS A 137 2.46 18.30 -25.86
C LYS A 137 0.93 18.19 -25.84
N PRO A 138 0.38 17.07 -26.34
CA PRO A 138 -1.06 16.83 -26.26
C PRO A 138 -1.47 16.73 -24.79
N PHE A 139 -2.63 17.29 -24.48
CA PHE A 139 -3.20 17.29 -23.13
C PHE A 139 -3.53 15.86 -22.67
N ASP A 140 -3.00 15.46 -21.52
CA ASP A 140 -3.31 14.19 -20.86
C ASP A 140 -3.97 14.44 -19.49
N PRO A 141 -5.27 14.13 -19.32
CA PRO A 141 -5.99 14.34 -18.06
C PRO A 141 -5.41 13.60 -16.85
N LYS A 142 -4.53 12.62 -17.07
CA LYS A 142 -3.90 11.88 -15.97
C LYS A 142 -2.83 12.68 -15.25
N TYR A 143 -2.15 13.57 -15.96
CA TYR A 143 -0.98 14.29 -15.47
C TYR A 143 -1.16 15.80 -15.49
N MET A 144 -2.16 16.28 -16.22
CA MET A 144 -2.38 17.70 -16.48
C MET A 144 -3.81 18.10 -16.12
N GLU A 145 -3.97 19.35 -15.69
CA GLU A 145 -5.25 19.98 -15.41
C GLU A 145 -5.37 21.25 -16.23
N ALA A 146 -6.33 21.31 -17.15
CA ALA A 146 -6.60 22.48 -17.96
C ALA A 146 -7.35 23.52 -17.11
N VAL A 147 -6.72 24.64 -16.84
CA VAL A 147 -7.29 25.75 -16.04
C VAL A 147 -7.80 26.87 -16.95
N LEU A 148 -7.12 27.07 -18.08
CA LEU A 148 -7.46 28.08 -19.07
C LEU A 148 -7.48 27.46 -20.46
N THR A 149 -8.38 27.94 -21.30
CA THR A 149 -8.41 27.63 -22.72
C THR A 149 -8.22 28.92 -23.53
N GLU A 150 -7.56 28.82 -24.66
CA GLU A 150 -7.36 29.91 -25.63
C GLU A 150 -7.42 29.33 -27.03
N GLU A 151 -8.10 30.02 -27.92
CA GLU A 151 -8.16 29.66 -29.32
C GLU A 151 -7.00 30.31 -30.11
N ILE A 152 -6.02 29.53 -30.53
CA ILE A 152 -4.93 29.96 -31.40
C ILE A 152 -5.03 29.20 -32.71
N ILE A 153 -5.26 29.92 -33.79
CA ILE A 153 -5.51 29.37 -35.12
C ILE A 153 -4.28 28.63 -35.68
N GLU A 154 -3.09 28.96 -35.19
CA GLU A 154 -1.81 28.43 -35.71
C GLU A 154 -1.42 27.09 -35.06
N GLU A 155 -2.07 26.67 -33.98
CA GLU A 155 -1.75 25.43 -33.25
C GLU A 155 -2.92 24.45 -33.28
N GLU A 156 -2.60 23.16 -33.19
CA GLU A 156 -3.61 22.07 -33.16
C GLU A 156 -4.44 22.10 -31.87
N GLN A 157 -5.70 21.73 -31.97
CA GLN A 157 -6.60 21.62 -30.83
C GLN A 157 -6.08 20.58 -29.82
N GLY A 158 -6.19 20.90 -28.54
CA GLY A 158 -5.79 20.01 -27.47
C GLY A 158 -4.29 20.02 -27.15
N ILE A 159 -3.50 20.94 -27.71
CA ILE A 159 -2.08 21.12 -27.35
C ILE A 159 -1.97 22.09 -26.18
N VAL A 160 -1.01 21.84 -25.31
CA VAL A 160 -0.65 22.71 -24.18
C VAL A 160 0.14 23.90 -24.69
N LEU A 161 -0.45 25.10 -24.55
CA LEU A 161 0.14 26.38 -24.96
C LEU A 161 1.12 26.92 -23.93
N ASP A 162 0.77 26.81 -22.65
CA ASP A 162 1.58 27.34 -21.56
C ASP A 162 1.39 26.54 -20.27
N VAL A 163 2.39 26.57 -19.39
CA VAL A 163 2.38 25.87 -18.10
C VAL A 163 2.31 26.91 -16.99
N LEU A 164 1.11 27.08 -16.41
CA LEU A 164 0.87 28.04 -15.33
C LEU A 164 1.48 27.56 -14.00
N GLN A 165 1.49 26.23 -13.79
CA GLN A 165 2.08 25.62 -12.62
C GLN A 165 2.64 24.23 -12.98
N LYS A 166 3.89 24.00 -12.66
CA LYS A 166 4.57 22.75 -12.97
C LYS A 166 4.00 21.56 -12.20
N GLY A 167 3.82 20.45 -12.87
CA GLY A 167 3.45 19.16 -12.31
C GLY A 167 4.67 18.37 -11.87
N TYR A 168 4.50 17.54 -10.86
CA TYR A 168 5.58 16.70 -10.35
C TYR A 168 5.11 15.29 -10.06
N MET A 169 5.96 14.32 -10.41
CA MET A 169 5.83 12.91 -10.07
C MET A 169 6.89 12.49 -9.08
N TYR A 170 6.54 11.59 -8.16
CA TYR A 170 7.49 10.94 -7.27
C TYR A 170 7.50 9.44 -7.55
N LYS A 171 8.59 8.98 -8.16
CA LYS A 171 8.66 7.62 -8.71
C LYS A 171 7.48 7.39 -9.69
N ASP A 172 6.52 6.54 -9.32
CA ASP A 172 5.34 6.21 -10.12
C ASP A 172 4.06 6.91 -9.62
N LYS A 173 4.16 7.75 -8.57
CA LYS A 173 3.01 8.41 -7.96
C LYS A 173 2.95 9.86 -8.36
N LEU A 174 1.80 10.28 -8.88
CA LEU A 174 1.53 11.69 -9.14
C LEU A 174 1.43 12.45 -7.80
N LEU A 175 2.28 13.46 -7.61
CA LEU A 175 2.23 14.37 -6.44
C LEU A 175 1.27 15.51 -6.68
N ARG A 176 1.38 16.15 -7.85
CA ARG A 176 0.56 17.28 -8.29
C ARG A 176 0.48 17.30 -9.80
N PRO A 177 -0.72 17.42 -10.41
CA PRO A 177 -0.85 17.63 -11.84
C PRO A 177 -0.25 18.99 -12.24
N ALA A 178 0.16 19.11 -13.51
CA ALA A 178 0.54 20.40 -14.08
C ALA A 178 -0.72 21.22 -14.40
N MET A 179 -0.78 22.46 -13.98
CA MET A 179 -1.83 23.37 -14.41
C MET A 179 -1.41 24.01 -15.72
N VAL A 180 -2.20 23.79 -16.75
CA VAL A 180 -1.87 24.16 -18.11
C VAL A 180 -2.95 24.98 -18.78
N LYS A 181 -2.53 25.75 -19.79
CA LYS A 181 -3.38 26.43 -20.75
C LYS A 181 -3.41 25.61 -22.03
N VAL A 182 -4.59 25.30 -22.55
CA VAL A 182 -4.80 24.40 -23.68
C VAL A 182 -5.43 25.17 -24.86
N ASN A 183 -5.07 24.80 -26.09
CA ASN A 183 -5.72 25.28 -27.27
C ASN A 183 -7.06 24.58 -27.49
N GLU A 184 -8.16 25.33 -27.62
CA GLU A 184 -9.52 24.81 -27.82
C GLU A 184 -9.89 24.65 -29.33
#